data_c7ab24553b50ed60c367f4ef5f33a02d
#
_entry.id   c7ab24553b50ed60c367f4ef5f33a02d
#
_cell.length_a   1.000
_cell.length_b   1.000
_cell.length_c   1.000
_cell.angle_alpha   90.00
_cell.angle_beta   90.00
_cell.angle_gamma   90.00
#
_symmetry.space_group_name_H-M   'P 1'
#
loop_
_entity.id
_entity.type
_entity.pdbx_description
1 polymer ?
#
loop_
_entity_poly.entity_id
_entity_poly.type
_entity_poly.pdbx_seq_one_letter_code
_entity_poly.pdbx_strand_id
1 'polypeptide(L)'
;QIVNELFTAKDISIQPSHTLHVGFLKNDNKVIDEVVVSLYKAPRSYTGEDVVEISCHGSSFIQQEILTACINKGAGLAKPGEFTQRAFLNGKLDLAQAEAVADLIASNTEASRKTALQNMRGGFSNVLKELREQLIKFSALIELELDFSQEDVEFVDRIQLYKLITEA
;
A
#
# COMPACT_ATOMS: atom_id res chain seq x y z
N GLN A 1 9.69 -16.90 -8.38
CA GLN A 1 9.93 -18.19 -9.02
C GLN A 1 9.51 -18.17 -10.49
N ILE A 2 8.25 -17.84 -10.84
CA ILE A 2 7.71 -17.85 -12.21
C ILE A 2 8.59 -17.09 -13.21
N VAL A 3 8.91 -15.81 -12.89
CA VAL A 3 9.72 -14.99 -13.80
C VAL A 3 11.14 -15.51 -13.94
N ASN A 4 11.69 -16.17 -12.90
CA ASN A 4 13.02 -16.78 -12.96
C ASN A 4 13.12 -17.93 -13.98
N GLU A 5 12.00 -18.61 -14.24
CA GLU A 5 11.93 -19.67 -15.25
C GLU A 5 11.86 -19.11 -16.69
N LEU A 6 11.35 -17.89 -16.84
CA LEU A 6 11.19 -17.23 -18.13
C LEU A 6 12.38 -16.31 -18.48
N PHE A 7 13.04 -15.72 -17.48
CA PHE A 7 14.13 -14.78 -17.66
C PHE A 7 15.48 -15.49 -17.56
N THR A 8 16.14 -15.67 -18.69
CA THR A 8 17.33 -16.53 -18.79
C THR A 8 18.67 -15.84 -18.60
N ALA A 9 18.69 -14.51 -18.48
CA ALA A 9 19.93 -13.74 -18.40
C ALA A 9 20.66 -13.90 -17.06
N LYS A 10 19.90 -14.03 -15.96
CA LYS A 10 20.42 -14.18 -14.59
C LYS A 10 19.39 -14.89 -13.71
N ASP A 11 19.88 -15.53 -12.66
CA ASP A 11 19.01 -15.96 -11.57
C ASP A 11 18.59 -14.72 -10.73
N ILE A 12 17.31 -14.32 -10.91
CA ILE A 12 16.74 -13.16 -10.22
C ILE A 12 16.41 -13.43 -8.77
N SER A 13 16.32 -14.69 -8.35
CA SER A 13 15.98 -15.08 -6.97
C SER A 13 17.06 -14.64 -5.97
N ILE A 14 18.31 -14.64 -6.39
CA ILE A 14 19.49 -14.27 -5.58
C ILE A 14 19.87 -12.79 -5.70
N GLN A 15 19.26 -12.06 -6.65
CA GLN A 15 19.58 -10.64 -6.82
C GLN A 15 19.01 -9.80 -5.66
N PRO A 16 19.66 -8.66 -5.32
CA PRO A 16 19.15 -7.76 -4.31
C PRO A 16 17.85 -7.07 -4.75
N SER A 17 17.07 -6.62 -3.76
CA SER A 17 15.86 -5.81 -4.00
C SER A 17 16.23 -4.44 -4.60
N HIS A 18 15.31 -3.86 -5.37
CA HIS A 18 15.46 -2.56 -6.04
C HIS A 18 16.57 -2.56 -7.09
N THR A 19 16.65 -3.64 -7.86
CA THR A 19 17.57 -3.78 -8.98
C THR A 19 16.82 -4.00 -10.29
N LEU A 20 17.46 -3.58 -11.38
CA LEU A 20 16.98 -3.69 -12.75
C LEU A 20 17.92 -4.63 -13.53
N HIS A 21 17.34 -5.51 -14.31
CA HIS A 21 18.07 -6.48 -15.11
C HIS A 21 17.52 -6.49 -16.54
N VAL A 22 18.41 -6.29 -17.52
CA VAL A 22 18.06 -6.39 -18.94
C VAL A 22 18.38 -7.80 -19.43
N GLY A 23 17.50 -8.35 -20.25
CA GLY A 23 17.71 -9.64 -20.87
C GLY A 23 16.51 -10.17 -21.62
N PHE A 24 16.67 -11.34 -22.20
CA PHE A 24 15.62 -11.97 -22.98
C PHE A 24 14.64 -12.75 -22.10
N LEU A 25 13.36 -12.52 -22.34
CA LEU A 25 12.30 -13.36 -21.81
C LEU A 25 12.01 -14.48 -22.81
N LYS A 26 11.98 -15.71 -22.34
CA LYS A 26 11.77 -16.88 -23.18
C LYS A 26 10.63 -17.73 -22.61
N ASN A 27 9.87 -18.33 -23.52
CA ASN A 27 8.98 -19.43 -23.20
C ASN A 27 9.48 -20.67 -23.93
N ASP A 28 9.96 -21.65 -23.16
CA ASP A 28 10.71 -22.80 -23.67
C ASP A 28 11.92 -22.35 -24.53
N ASN A 29 11.96 -22.71 -25.82
CA ASN A 29 13.04 -22.31 -26.73
C ASN A 29 12.74 -21.03 -27.54
N LYS A 30 11.55 -20.41 -27.37
CA LYS A 30 11.16 -19.22 -28.11
C LYS A 30 11.47 -17.98 -27.31
N VAL A 31 12.27 -17.08 -27.90
CA VAL A 31 12.43 -15.71 -27.36
C VAL A 31 11.15 -14.94 -27.62
N ILE A 32 10.57 -14.33 -26.57
CA ILE A 32 9.40 -13.48 -26.67
C ILE A 32 9.83 -12.04 -26.93
N ASP A 33 10.72 -11.51 -26.07
CA ASP A 33 11.18 -10.13 -26.16
C ASP A 33 12.48 -9.91 -25.37
N GLU A 34 13.17 -8.82 -25.62
CA GLU A 34 14.18 -8.27 -24.73
C GLU A 34 13.52 -7.30 -23.76
N VAL A 35 13.61 -7.58 -22.47
CA VAL A 35 12.84 -6.91 -21.41
C VAL A 35 13.74 -6.34 -20.33
N VAL A 36 13.19 -5.39 -19.57
CA VAL A 36 13.75 -4.93 -18.29
C VAL A 36 12.92 -5.55 -17.16
N VAL A 37 13.58 -6.31 -16.31
CA VAL A 37 12.99 -6.91 -15.12
C VAL A 37 13.38 -6.11 -13.89
N SER A 38 12.42 -5.57 -13.16
CA SER A 38 12.61 -4.82 -11.91
C SER A 38 12.21 -5.69 -10.73
N LEU A 39 13.06 -5.77 -9.70
CA LEU A 39 12.86 -6.62 -8.54
C LEU A 39 12.58 -5.79 -7.28
N TYR A 40 11.51 -6.14 -6.57
CA TYR A 40 11.16 -5.58 -5.28
C TYR A 40 10.89 -6.71 -4.30
N LYS A 41 11.75 -6.88 -3.30
CA LYS A 41 11.58 -7.91 -2.27
C LYS A 41 10.86 -7.37 -1.05
N ALA A 42 10.04 -8.23 -0.47
CA ALA A 42 9.35 -7.97 0.79
C ALA A 42 10.31 -7.45 1.88
N PRO A 43 9.86 -6.55 2.76
CA PRO A 43 8.59 -5.84 2.75
C PRO A 43 8.62 -4.54 1.92
N ARG A 44 9.70 -4.27 1.16
CA ARG A 44 9.93 -3.02 0.42
C ARG A 44 9.40 -3.10 -1.02
N SER A 45 8.07 -3.29 -1.14
CA SER A 45 7.33 -3.25 -2.39
C SER A 45 5.99 -2.54 -2.17
N TYR A 46 5.21 -2.33 -3.22
CA TYR A 46 3.88 -1.73 -3.11
C TYR A 46 2.93 -2.59 -2.27
N THR A 47 2.90 -3.90 -2.54
CA THR A 47 2.02 -4.84 -1.81
C THR A 47 2.59 -5.33 -0.48
N GLY A 48 3.88 -5.08 -0.20
CA GLY A 48 4.59 -5.68 0.93
C GLY A 48 5.07 -7.12 0.67
N GLU A 49 4.76 -7.69 -0.49
CA GLU A 49 5.21 -9.01 -0.95
C GLU A 49 6.37 -8.88 -1.93
N ASP A 50 6.95 -10.01 -2.37
CA ASP A 50 7.90 -10.00 -3.48
C ASP A 50 7.18 -9.62 -4.78
N VAL A 51 7.64 -8.56 -5.43
CA VAL A 51 7.08 -8.06 -6.70
C VAL A 51 8.15 -8.06 -7.78
N VAL A 52 7.76 -8.50 -8.96
CA VAL A 52 8.58 -8.40 -10.17
C VAL A 52 7.79 -7.64 -11.22
N GLU A 53 8.39 -6.60 -11.78
CA GLU A 53 7.83 -5.86 -12.90
C GLU A 53 8.61 -6.19 -14.16
N ILE A 54 7.90 -6.41 -15.27
CA ILE A 54 8.47 -6.70 -16.58
C ILE A 54 8.08 -5.58 -17.53
N SER A 55 9.06 -4.78 -17.96
CA SER A 55 8.89 -3.78 -18.99
C SER A 55 9.31 -4.36 -20.34
N CYS A 56 8.37 -4.42 -21.29
CA CYS A 56 8.54 -4.97 -22.62
C CYS A 56 8.28 -3.91 -23.70
N HIS A 57 8.56 -4.23 -24.97
CA HIS A 57 8.21 -3.39 -26.08
C HIS A 57 6.67 -3.21 -26.22
N GLY A 58 6.23 -2.05 -26.69
CA GLY A 58 4.83 -1.59 -26.71
C GLY A 58 3.92 -2.32 -27.73
N SER A 59 4.16 -3.59 -28.00
CA SER A 59 3.31 -4.43 -28.87
C SER A 59 2.28 -5.19 -28.02
N SER A 60 0.99 -5.04 -28.34
CA SER A 60 -0.08 -5.80 -27.67
C SER A 60 0.10 -7.32 -27.84
N PHE A 61 0.67 -7.76 -28.94
CA PHE A 61 0.99 -9.17 -29.18
C PHE A 61 2.06 -9.67 -28.20
N ILE A 62 3.17 -8.92 -28.01
CA ILE A 62 4.22 -9.25 -27.05
C ILE A 62 3.68 -9.27 -25.62
N GLN A 63 2.89 -8.25 -25.24
CA GLN A 63 2.26 -8.19 -23.91
C GLN A 63 1.40 -9.43 -23.65
N GLN A 64 0.59 -9.84 -24.64
CA GLN A 64 -0.25 -11.04 -24.50
C GLN A 64 0.58 -12.33 -24.42
N GLU A 65 1.68 -12.45 -25.18
CA GLU A 65 2.57 -13.60 -25.09
C GLU A 65 3.25 -13.70 -23.72
N ILE A 66 3.68 -12.56 -23.15
CA ILE A 66 4.29 -12.51 -21.79
C ILE A 66 3.27 -12.94 -20.75
N LEU A 67 2.04 -12.38 -20.79
CA LEU A 67 0.97 -12.76 -19.86
C LEU A 67 0.67 -14.26 -19.96
N THR A 68 0.53 -14.78 -21.16
CA THR A 68 0.29 -16.21 -21.40
C THR A 68 1.42 -17.08 -20.87
N ALA A 69 2.68 -16.68 -21.08
CA ALA A 69 3.83 -17.39 -20.54
C ALA A 69 3.83 -17.42 -19.01
N CYS A 70 3.51 -16.30 -18.35
CA CYS A 70 3.40 -16.25 -16.90
C CYS A 70 2.25 -17.13 -16.38
N ILE A 71 1.10 -17.11 -17.03
CA ILE A 71 -0.06 -17.96 -16.67
C ILE A 71 0.28 -19.44 -16.81
N ASN A 72 0.93 -19.84 -17.89
CA ASN A 72 1.36 -21.21 -18.11
C ASN A 72 2.36 -21.72 -17.04
N LYS A 73 3.08 -20.78 -16.41
CA LYS A 73 3.99 -21.08 -15.28
C LYS A 73 3.30 -20.95 -13.91
N GLY A 74 1.98 -20.77 -13.86
CA GLY A 74 1.17 -20.79 -12.65
C GLY A 74 0.80 -19.42 -12.07
N ALA A 75 1.00 -18.32 -12.80
CA ALA A 75 0.47 -17.03 -12.39
C ALA A 75 -1.05 -16.96 -12.62
N GLY A 76 -1.77 -16.30 -11.73
CA GLY A 76 -3.16 -15.90 -11.93
C GLY A 76 -3.26 -14.47 -12.43
N LEU A 77 -4.31 -14.16 -13.21
CA LEU A 77 -4.62 -12.78 -13.53
C LEU A 77 -5.18 -12.06 -12.29
N ALA A 78 -4.58 -10.92 -11.97
CA ALA A 78 -5.06 -10.09 -10.87
C ALA A 78 -6.41 -9.44 -11.21
N LYS A 79 -7.29 -9.35 -10.21
CA LYS A 79 -8.54 -8.60 -10.33
C LYS A 79 -8.28 -7.09 -10.20
N PRO A 80 -9.16 -6.24 -10.74
CA PRO A 80 -9.10 -4.81 -10.50
C PRO A 80 -9.02 -4.50 -9.00
N GLY A 81 -8.04 -3.68 -8.59
CA GLY A 81 -7.82 -3.31 -7.20
C GLY A 81 -7.05 -4.33 -6.34
N GLU A 82 -6.72 -5.51 -6.86
CA GLU A 82 -6.06 -6.58 -6.08
C GLU A 82 -4.71 -6.17 -5.50
N PHE A 83 -3.91 -5.39 -6.20
CA PHE A 83 -2.62 -4.89 -5.68
C PHE A 83 -2.83 -3.98 -4.45
N THR A 84 -3.79 -3.08 -4.50
CA THR A 84 -4.14 -2.19 -3.39
C THR A 84 -4.76 -2.97 -2.22
N GLN A 85 -5.59 -3.98 -2.52
CA GLN A 85 -6.13 -4.89 -1.51
C GLN A 85 -5.02 -5.64 -0.77
N ARG A 86 -4.02 -6.18 -1.49
CA ARG A 86 -2.86 -6.85 -0.88
C ARG A 86 -2.03 -5.88 -0.04
N ALA A 87 -1.81 -4.66 -0.52
CA ALA A 87 -1.13 -3.62 0.23
C ALA A 87 -1.84 -3.30 1.55
N PHE A 88 -3.17 -3.21 1.55
CA PHE A 88 -3.98 -3.03 2.76
C PHE A 88 -3.87 -4.23 3.70
N LEU A 89 -4.05 -5.46 3.21
CA LEU A 89 -3.95 -6.67 4.02
C LEU A 89 -2.57 -6.87 4.67
N ASN A 90 -1.52 -6.42 3.99
CA ASN A 90 -0.14 -6.47 4.48
C ASN A 90 0.26 -5.23 5.31
N GLY A 91 -0.69 -4.36 5.66
CA GLY A 91 -0.46 -3.19 6.50
C GLY A 91 0.40 -2.09 5.87
N LYS A 92 0.50 -2.06 4.53
CA LYS A 92 1.21 -1.01 3.79
C LYS A 92 0.37 0.25 3.63
N LEU A 93 -0.93 0.08 3.57
CA LEU A 93 -1.95 1.12 3.49
C LEU A 93 -3.01 0.85 4.55
N ASP A 94 -3.61 1.89 5.10
CA ASP A 94 -4.87 1.78 5.82
C ASP A 94 -6.07 1.83 4.85
N LEU A 95 -7.28 1.62 5.38
CA LEU A 95 -8.49 1.56 4.55
C LEU A 95 -8.74 2.88 3.80
N ALA A 96 -8.60 4.01 4.49
CA ALA A 96 -8.81 5.33 3.88
C ALA A 96 -7.80 5.62 2.76
N GLN A 97 -6.55 5.19 2.93
CA GLN A 97 -5.52 5.27 1.89
C GLN A 97 -5.83 4.36 0.70
N ALA A 98 -6.30 3.13 0.95
CA ALA A 98 -6.68 2.20 -0.11
C ALA A 98 -7.87 2.70 -0.92
N GLU A 99 -8.89 3.28 -0.28
CA GLU A 99 -10.02 3.94 -0.94
C GLU A 99 -9.56 5.16 -1.76
N ALA A 100 -8.64 5.97 -1.20
CA ALA A 100 -8.10 7.13 -1.90
C ALA A 100 -7.33 6.78 -3.19
N VAL A 101 -6.76 5.57 -3.30
CA VAL A 101 -6.18 5.08 -4.57
C VAL A 101 -7.27 4.94 -5.65
N ALA A 102 -8.43 4.38 -5.30
CA ALA A 102 -9.56 4.27 -6.23
C ALA A 102 -10.10 5.64 -6.63
N ASP A 103 -10.24 6.57 -5.67
CA ASP A 103 -10.66 7.94 -5.93
C ASP A 103 -9.68 8.68 -6.86
N LEU A 104 -8.38 8.46 -6.67
CA LEU A 104 -7.36 9.04 -7.52
C LEU A 104 -7.47 8.56 -8.97
N ILE A 105 -7.71 7.25 -9.17
CA ILE A 105 -7.89 6.65 -10.50
C ILE A 105 -9.18 7.17 -11.16
N ALA A 106 -10.26 7.36 -10.39
CA ALA A 106 -11.53 7.86 -10.86
C ALA A 106 -11.58 9.39 -11.03
N SER A 107 -10.57 10.11 -10.53
CA SER A 107 -10.57 11.57 -10.53
C SER A 107 -10.49 12.13 -11.96
N ASN A 108 -11.40 13.05 -12.28
CA ASN A 108 -11.48 13.74 -13.57
C ASN A 108 -11.38 15.26 -13.45
N THR A 109 -11.11 15.77 -12.25
CA THR A 109 -10.87 17.20 -11.98
C THR A 109 -9.62 17.37 -11.13
N GLU A 110 -8.99 18.55 -11.22
CA GLU A 110 -7.81 18.88 -10.41
C GLU A 110 -8.14 18.88 -8.91
N ALA A 111 -9.33 19.34 -8.54
CA ALA A 111 -9.77 19.37 -7.15
C ALA A 111 -9.91 17.94 -6.57
N SER A 112 -10.61 17.04 -7.29
CA SER A 112 -10.76 15.64 -6.84
C SER A 112 -9.41 14.92 -6.78
N ARG A 113 -8.54 15.13 -7.75
CA ARG A 113 -7.18 14.58 -7.75
C ARG A 113 -6.37 15.03 -6.53
N LYS A 114 -6.42 16.34 -6.21
CA LYS A 114 -5.70 16.90 -5.05
C LYS A 114 -6.18 16.30 -3.74
N THR A 115 -7.49 16.18 -3.55
CA THR A 115 -8.08 15.58 -2.35
C THR A 115 -7.70 14.10 -2.23
N ALA A 116 -7.82 13.32 -3.30
CA ALA A 116 -7.43 11.91 -3.30
C ALA A 116 -5.93 11.73 -2.98
N LEU A 117 -5.05 12.54 -3.55
CA LEU A 117 -3.61 12.52 -3.24
C LEU A 117 -3.32 12.86 -1.77
N GLN A 118 -4.05 13.81 -1.19
CA GLN A 118 -3.90 14.15 0.22
C GLN A 118 -4.32 12.98 1.12
N ASN A 119 -5.45 12.34 0.84
CA ASN A 119 -5.93 11.18 1.59
C ASN A 119 -5.02 9.97 1.42
N MET A 120 -4.52 9.71 0.21
CA MET A 120 -3.55 8.64 -0.06
C MET A 120 -2.25 8.81 0.75
N ARG A 121 -1.86 10.06 1.06
CA ARG A 121 -0.72 10.38 1.93
C ARG A 121 -1.05 10.32 3.43
N GLY A 122 -2.25 9.86 3.79
CA GLY A 122 -2.68 9.73 5.18
C GLY A 122 -3.30 10.98 5.79
N GLY A 123 -3.70 11.96 4.98
CA GLY A 123 -4.28 13.20 5.49
C GLY A 123 -5.49 12.97 6.38
N PHE A 124 -6.45 12.17 5.93
CA PHE A 124 -7.64 11.81 6.70
C PHE A 124 -7.31 10.91 7.90
N SER A 125 -6.46 9.91 7.70
CA SER A 125 -6.04 8.97 8.76
C SER A 125 -5.33 9.66 9.92
N ASN A 126 -4.52 10.68 9.64
CA ASN A 126 -3.83 11.45 10.66
C ASN A 126 -4.83 12.25 11.52
N VAL A 127 -5.83 12.87 10.91
CA VAL A 127 -6.88 13.60 11.64
C VAL A 127 -7.66 12.64 12.55
N LEU A 128 -8.05 11.48 12.04
CA LEU A 128 -8.74 10.46 12.85
C LEU A 128 -7.88 9.94 14.00
N LYS A 129 -6.58 9.78 13.78
CA LYS A 129 -5.64 9.35 14.82
C LYS A 129 -5.53 10.40 15.94
N GLU A 130 -5.39 11.67 15.59
CA GLU A 130 -5.35 12.76 16.56
C GLU A 130 -6.65 12.83 17.38
N LEU A 131 -7.79 12.75 16.71
CA LEU A 131 -9.10 12.74 17.39
C LEU A 131 -9.23 11.51 18.32
N ARG A 132 -8.83 10.34 17.89
CA ARG A 132 -8.82 9.13 18.73
C ARG A 132 -7.94 9.29 19.96
N GLU A 133 -6.76 9.87 19.82
CA GLU A 133 -5.85 10.12 20.95
C GLU A 133 -6.43 11.12 21.93
N GLN A 134 -7.13 12.16 21.45
CA GLN A 134 -7.85 13.11 22.29
C GLN A 134 -8.99 12.44 23.07
N LEU A 135 -9.77 11.58 22.40
CA LEU A 135 -10.86 10.81 23.05
C LEU A 135 -10.34 9.83 24.10
N ILE A 136 -9.21 9.17 23.85
CA ILE A 136 -8.59 8.29 24.85
C ILE A 136 -8.13 9.08 26.08
N LYS A 137 -7.47 10.24 25.88
CA LYS A 137 -7.07 11.12 26.99
C LYS A 137 -8.28 11.59 27.77
N PHE A 138 -9.36 11.97 27.10
CA PHE A 138 -10.61 12.38 27.74
C PHE A 138 -11.22 11.26 28.57
N SER A 139 -11.28 10.02 28.03
CA SER A 139 -11.77 8.87 28.79
C SER A 139 -10.93 8.58 30.02
N ALA A 140 -9.61 8.61 29.91
CA ALA A 140 -8.70 8.42 31.04
C ALA A 140 -8.85 9.48 32.12
N LEU A 141 -9.08 10.75 31.74
CA LEU A 141 -9.34 11.83 32.71
C LEU A 141 -10.67 11.64 33.44
N ILE A 142 -11.71 11.16 32.76
CA ILE A 142 -13.01 10.85 33.40
C ILE A 142 -12.86 9.67 34.37
N GLU A 143 -12.17 8.60 33.96
CA GLU A 143 -11.92 7.46 34.86
C GLU A 143 -11.16 7.89 36.12
N LEU A 144 -10.13 8.71 35.96
CA LEU A 144 -9.37 9.25 37.08
C LEU A 144 -10.24 10.06 38.02
N GLU A 145 -11.10 10.96 37.52
CA GLU A 145 -12.01 11.77 38.31
C GLU A 145 -13.05 10.93 39.06
N LEU A 146 -13.52 9.82 38.42
CA LEU A 146 -14.47 8.91 39.04
C LEU A 146 -13.83 8.08 40.17
N ASP A 147 -12.62 7.59 39.96
CA ASP A 147 -11.89 6.76 40.93
C ASP A 147 -11.53 7.57 42.20
N PHE A 148 -11.18 8.83 42.01
CA PHE A 148 -10.78 9.73 43.11
C PHE A 148 -11.90 10.68 43.59
N SER A 149 -13.12 10.51 43.09
CA SER A 149 -14.27 11.37 43.46
C SER A 149 -14.65 11.32 44.96
N GLN A 150 -14.13 10.33 45.70
CA GLN A 150 -14.34 10.20 47.14
C GLN A 150 -13.20 10.81 48.00
N GLU A 151 -12.12 11.26 47.38
CA GLU A 151 -11.01 11.95 48.03
C GLU A 151 -11.11 13.43 47.74
N ASP A 152 -10.97 14.29 48.74
CA ASP A 152 -11.03 15.77 48.63
C ASP A 152 -9.85 16.38 47.82
N VAL A 153 -9.45 15.75 46.74
CA VAL A 153 -8.34 16.17 45.87
C VAL A 153 -8.83 16.35 44.44
N GLU A 154 -8.87 17.61 44.00
CA GLU A 154 -9.10 17.89 42.57
C GLU A 154 -7.88 17.51 41.75
N PHE A 155 -7.88 16.29 41.11
CA PHE A 155 -6.80 15.81 40.29
C PHE A 155 -6.86 16.27 38.83
N VAL A 156 -8.01 16.73 38.36
CA VAL A 156 -8.19 17.10 36.95
C VAL A 156 -8.28 18.63 36.83
N ASP A 157 -7.38 19.16 36.00
CA ASP A 157 -7.52 20.55 35.55
C ASP A 157 -8.78 20.65 34.68
N ARG A 158 -9.88 21.13 35.30
CA ARG A 158 -11.18 21.34 34.64
C ARG A 158 -11.04 22.19 33.36
N ILE A 159 -10.02 23.06 33.31
CA ILE A 159 -9.74 23.88 32.13
C ILE A 159 -9.29 22.98 30.94
N GLN A 160 -8.44 21.95 31.19
CA GLN A 160 -8.06 21.01 30.16
C GLN A 160 -9.24 20.17 29.69
N LEU A 161 -10.13 19.75 30.59
CA LEU A 161 -11.33 19.00 30.26
C LEU A 161 -12.28 19.84 29.36
N TYR A 162 -12.55 21.09 29.71
CA TYR A 162 -13.36 21.99 28.90
C TYR A 162 -12.74 22.26 27.53
N LYS A 163 -11.43 22.39 27.47
CA LYS A 163 -10.72 22.59 26.18
C LYS A 163 -10.87 21.38 25.26
N LEU A 164 -10.70 20.17 25.78
CA LEU A 164 -10.90 18.94 25.02
C LEU A 164 -12.33 18.76 24.51
N ILE A 165 -13.34 19.14 25.29
CA ILE A 165 -14.76 19.09 24.90
C ILE A 165 -15.08 20.10 23.78
N THR A 166 -14.41 21.26 23.78
CA THR A 166 -14.67 22.30 22.77
C THR A 166 -13.89 22.16 21.50
N GLU A 167 -12.78 21.39 21.49
CA GLU A 167 -11.93 21.15 20.34
C GLU A 167 -12.27 19.82 19.62
N ALA A 168 -13.09 18.92 20.22
CA ALA A 168 -13.56 17.67 19.64
C ALA A 168 -14.87 17.86 18.87
#